data_f89c2cf8375eb37f60900bbd3e9da368
#
_entry.id   f89c2cf8375eb37f60900bbd3e9da368
#
_cell.length_a   1.000
_cell.length_b   1.000
_cell.length_c   1.000
_cell.angle_alpha   90.00
_cell.angle_beta   90.00
_cell.angle_gamma   90.00
#
_symmetry.space_group_name_H-M   'P 1'
#
loop_
_entity.id
_entity.type
_entity.pdbx_description
1 polymer ?
#
loop_
_entity_poly.entity_id
_entity_poly.type
_entity_poly.pdbx_seq_one_letter_code
_entity_poly.pdbx_strand_id
1 'polypeptide(L)'
;MIDVVALGELLIDFAAKSTDSTGYPTMAANPGGAPGNFLAALNAYGRKTAFLGKVGNDAFGNLLLGTLNAAGIETRGIRVDDSVFTTLAFVTFDESGDRAFSFARKPGADTQLRWDEVDKSLIDEAKVFHFGTLSLTDEPVRTATQKAVAYAKMQGKLISCDPNLRLPLWPDEDAAKEQMLWSLHQADVVKISDNEVEFLWNCTPEEGADKLLTEFGVSLAMVTLGPDGCLLKTKTASFRAACPKVHPVDTTGAGDIFGGSAMARLLELDKSVSELTEDDLKFIGSFAATAASLSTEHSGGIPSIPEMDAVLKAMG
;
A
#
# COMPACT_ATOMS: atom_id res chain seq x y z
N MET A 1 -4.56 -1.92 -21.86
CA MET A 1 -3.48 -1.12 -21.26
C MET A 1 -3.77 -1.07 -19.77
N ILE A 2 -2.82 -1.37 -18.94
CA ILE A 2 -2.85 -1.31 -17.47
C ILE A 2 -2.39 0.09 -17.05
N ASP A 3 -3.08 0.73 -16.09
CA ASP A 3 -2.61 2.00 -15.55
C ASP A 3 -1.54 1.76 -14.48
N VAL A 4 -1.78 0.84 -13.55
CA VAL A 4 -0.85 0.54 -12.45
C VAL A 4 -0.69 -0.96 -12.27
N VAL A 5 0.56 -1.43 -12.18
CA VAL A 5 0.89 -2.76 -11.71
C VAL A 5 1.59 -2.66 -10.36
N ALA A 6 1.19 -3.49 -9.39
CA ALA A 6 1.85 -3.54 -8.08
C ALA A 6 2.47 -4.91 -7.83
N LEU A 7 3.64 -4.92 -7.18
CA LEU A 7 4.29 -6.12 -6.69
C LEU A 7 4.37 -6.09 -5.17
N GLY A 8 3.95 -7.18 -4.52
CA GLY A 8 4.08 -7.29 -3.07
C GLY A 8 3.32 -8.45 -2.46
N GLU A 9 3.03 -8.32 -1.18
CA GLU A 9 2.39 -9.34 -0.37
C GLU A 9 0.87 -9.39 -0.61
N LEU A 10 0.34 -10.61 -0.54
CA LEU A 10 -1.06 -10.94 -0.32
C LEU A 10 -1.15 -11.86 0.88
N LEU A 11 -2.04 -11.54 1.81
CA LEU A 11 -2.16 -12.24 3.08
C LEU A 11 -3.59 -12.19 3.61
N ILE A 12 -3.86 -12.97 4.65
CA ILE A 12 -5.10 -12.89 5.40
C ILE A 12 -4.82 -12.25 6.76
N ASP A 13 -5.54 -11.17 7.05
CA ASP A 13 -5.57 -10.54 8.37
C ASP A 13 -6.68 -11.18 9.22
N PHE A 14 -6.29 -11.99 10.21
CA PHE A 14 -7.20 -12.50 11.22
C PHE A 14 -7.44 -11.45 12.29
N ALA A 15 -8.57 -10.76 12.22
CA ALA A 15 -8.97 -9.75 13.21
C ALA A 15 -9.89 -10.36 14.27
N ALA A 16 -9.57 -10.13 15.55
CA ALA A 16 -10.43 -10.54 16.66
C ALA A 16 -11.80 -9.85 16.59
N LYS A 17 -12.89 -10.62 16.68
CA LYS A 17 -14.28 -10.11 16.65
C LYS A 17 -14.97 -10.21 18.00
N SER A 18 -14.86 -11.34 18.68
CA SER A 18 -15.51 -11.64 19.96
C SER A 18 -14.84 -12.82 20.63
N THR A 19 -15.25 -13.08 21.86
CA THR A 19 -14.97 -14.34 22.55
C THR A 19 -16.26 -15.15 22.62
N ASP A 20 -16.19 -16.43 22.29
CA ASP A 20 -17.35 -17.31 22.37
C ASP A 20 -17.73 -17.65 23.82
N SER A 21 -18.83 -18.40 23.99
CA SER A 21 -19.33 -18.77 25.31
C SER A 21 -18.40 -19.72 26.11
N THR A 22 -17.39 -20.30 25.46
CA THR A 22 -16.38 -21.18 26.06
C THR A 22 -15.06 -20.47 26.34
N GLY A 23 -14.94 -19.17 25.99
CA GLY A 23 -13.75 -18.35 26.20
C GLY A 23 -12.76 -18.38 25.04
N TYR A 24 -13.09 -18.99 23.88
CA TYR A 24 -12.23 -19.00 22.69
C TYR A 24 -12.43 -17.77 21.82
N PRO A 25 -11.36 -17.21 21.23
CA PRO A 25 -11.47 -16.07 20.33
C PRO A 25 -12.12 -16.47 18.99
N THR A 26 -13.08 -15.67 18.55
CA THR A 26 -13.62 -15.72 17.19
C THR A 26 -12.92 -14.66 16.36
N MET A 27 -12.35 -15.06 15.22
CA MET A 27 -11.59 -14.18 14.35
C MET A 27 -12.19 -14.16 12.94
N ALA A 28 -12.23 -12.98 12.33
CA ALA A 28 -12.58 -12.84 10.91
C ALA A 28 -11.33 -12.91 10.05
N ALA A 29 -11.37 -13.73 9.00
CA ALA A 29 -10.32 -13.82 8.00
C ALA A 29 -10.57 -12.74 6.94
N ASN A 30 -9.87 -11.62 7.02
CA ASN A 30 -10.00 -10.51 6.08
C ASN A 30 -8.90 -10.60 5.02
N PRO A 31 -9.23 -10.55 3.71
CA PRO A 31 -8.25 -10.33 2.66
C PRO A 31 -7.47 -9.05 2.89
N GLY A 32 -6.14 -9.13 2.85
CA GLY A 32 -5.21 -8.05 3.14
C GLY A 32 -3.97 -8.10 2.26
N GLY A 33 -3.05 -7.19 2.55
CA GLY A 33 -1.87 -6.88 1.77
C GLY A 33 -1.97 -5.48 1.20
N ALA A 34 -1.02 -4.61 1.58
CA ALA A 34 -1.05 -3.21 1.21
C ALA A 34 -1.17 -2.96 -0.30
N PRO A 35 -0.42 -3.67 -1.17
CA PRO A 35 -0.56 -3.47 -2.61
C PRO A 35 -1.94 -3.87 -3.15
N GLY A 36 -2.60 -4.86 -2.54
CA GLY A 36 -3.97 -5.26 -2.90
C GLY A 36 -4.99 -4.16 -2.59
N ASN A 37 -4.93 -3.58 -1.39
CA ASN A 37 -5.78 -2.47 -0.98
C ASN A 37 -5.56 -1.22 -1.86
N PHE A 38 -4.31 -0.90 -2.15
CA PHE A 38 -3.91 0.20 -3.04
C PHE A 38 -4.50 0.04 -4.45
N LEU A 39 -4.36 -1.15 -5.06
CA LEU A 39 -4.89 -1.42 -6.40
C LEU A 39 -6.43 -1.43 -6.42
N ALA A 40 -7.08 -1.94 -5.37
CA ALA A 40 -8.53 -1.94 -5.27
C ALA A 40 -9.09 -0.51 -5.20
N ALA A 41 -8.45 0.40 -4.46
CA ALA A 41 -8.83 1.81 -4.43
C ALA A 41 -8.67 2.46 -5.83
N LEU A 42 -7.59 2.15 -6.55
CA LEU A 42 -7.41 2.60 -7.93
C LEU A 42 -8.54 2.12 -8.85
N ASN A 43 -8.93 0.85 -8.76
CA ASN A 43 -10.02 0.29 -9.56
C ASN A 43 -11.37 0.91 -9.22
N ALA A 44 -11.67 1.13 -7.93
CA ALA A 44 -12.89 1.79 -7.49
C ALA A 44 -13.01 3.20 -8.10
N TYR A 45 -11.88 3.84 -8.40
CA TYR A 45 -11.82 5.17 -9.01
C TYR A 45 -11.43 5.15 -10.51
N GLY A 46 -11.80 4.06 -11.20
CA GLY A 46 -11.82 3.96 -12.66
C GLY A 46 -10.47 3.67 -13.33
N ARG A 47 -9.46 3.19 -12.57
CA ARG A 47 -8.16 2.81 -13.13
C ARG A 47 -8.09 1.29 -13.35
N LYS A 48 -7.30 0.86 -14.33
CA LYS A 48 -7.06 -0.55 -14.64
C LYS A 48 -5.78 -1.00 -13.97
N THR A 49 -5.87 -2.03 -13.15
CA THR A 49 -4.75 -2.47 -12.30
C THR A 49 -4.43 -3.94 -12.48
N ALA A 50 -3.19 -4.32 -12.16
CA ALA A 50 -2.72 -5.70 -12.15
C ALA A 50 -1.85 -5.98 -10.92
N PHE A 51 -1.86 -7.22 -10.45
CA PHE A 51 -1.07 -7.66 -9.30
C PHE A 51 0.02 -8.66 -9.70
N LEU A 52 1.22 -8.45 -9.17
CA LEU A 52 2.36 -9.38 -9.23
C LEU A 52 2.64 -9.89 -7.81
N GLY A 53 2.53 -11.19 -7.59
CA GLY A 53 2.75 -11.77 -6.27
C GLY A 53 2.60 -13.28 -6.27
N LYS A 54 2.52 -13.85 -5.07
CA LYS A 54 2.37 -15.29 -4.89
C LYS A 54 1.48 -15.60 -3.68
N VAL A 55 0.61 -16.60 -3.83
CA VAL A 55 -0.25 -17.16 -2.78
C VAL A 55 -0.07 -18.67 -2.72
N GLY A 56 -0.48 -19.31 -1.63
CA GLY A 56 -0.50 -20.76 -1.51
C GLY A 56 -1.67 -21.39 -2.27
N ASN A 57 -1.51 -22.66 -2.66
CA ASN A 57 -2.61 -23.47 -3.16
C ASN A 57 -3.48 -23.96 -1.99
N ASP A 58 -4.18 -23.05 -1.35
CA ASP A 58 -4.99 -23.28 -0.16
C ASP A 58 -6.29 -22.45 -0.18
N ALA A 59 -7.13 -22.65 0.84
CA ALA A 59 -8.41 -21.95 0.94
C ALA A 59 -8.26 -20.43 0.99
N PHE A 60 -7.18 -19.92 1.59
CA PHE A 60 -6.94 -18.50 1.73
C PHE A 60 -6.35 -17.88 0.45
N GLY A 61 -5.47 -18.60 -0.26
CA GLY A 61 -5.03 -18.21 -1.59
C GLY A 61 -6.20 -18.06 -2.56
N ASN A 62 -7.14 -19.03 -2.54
CA ASN A 62 -8.35 -18.95 -3.34
C ASN A 62 -9.26 -17.78 -2.94
N LEU A 63 -9.40 -17.50 -1.63
CA LEU A 63 -10.15 -16.34 -1.14
C LEU A 63 -9.54 -15.03 -1.63
N LEU A 64 -8.22 -14.87 -1.54
CA LEU A 64 -7.50 -13.69 -2.02
C LEU A 64 -7.69 -13.48 -3.52
N LEU A 65 -7.49 -14.51 -4.33
CA LEU A 65 -7.70 -14.44 -5.79
C LEU A 65 -9.14 -14.05 -6.12
N GLY A 66 -10.13 -14.65 -5.45
CA GLY A 66 -11.54 -14.32 -5.62
C GLY A 66 -11.83 -12.85 -5.28
N THR A 67 -11.26 -12.34 -4.18
CA THR A 67 -11.42 -10.95 -3.74
C THR A 67 -10.83 -9.96 -4.73
N LEU A 68 -9.59 -10.21 -5.21
CA LEU A 68 -8.95 -9.32 -6.18
C LEU A 68 -9.70 -9.31 -7.52
N ASN A 69 -10.15 -10.48 -7.99
CA ASN A 69 -10.96 -10.58 -9.20
C ASN A 69 -12.29 -9.82 -9.05
N ALA A 70 -12.97 -9.94 -7.90
CA ALA A 70 -14.20 -9.20 -7.61
C ALA A 70 -13.98 -7.68 -7.56
N ALA A 71 -12.80 -7.24 -7.11
CA ALA A 71 -12.37 -5.84 -7.14
C ALA A 71 -11.91 -5.38 -8.54
N GLY A 72 -11.94 -6.25 -9.57
CA GLY A 72 -11.58 -5.91 -10.94
C GLY A 72 -10.06 -5.84 -11.21
N ILE A 73 -9.24 -6.35 -10.30
CA ILE A 73 -7.78 -6.37 -10.45
C ILE A 73 -7.38 -7.56 -11.35
N GLU A 74 -6.53 -7.33 -12.34
CA GLU A 74 -5.95 -8.39 -13.18
C GLU A 74 -5.01 -9.27 -12.35
N THR A 75 -5.31 -10.58 -12.26
CA THR A 75 -4.63 -11.54 -11.38
C THR A 75 -3.70 -12.52 -12.09
N ARG A 76 -3.53 -12.44 -13.43
CA ARG A 76 -2.66 -13.36 -14.19
C ARG A 76 -1.20 -13.34 -13.75
N GLY A 77 -0.76 -12.27 -13.08
CA GLY A 77 0.57 -12.12 -12.51
C GLY A 77 0.75 -12.76 -11.13
N ILE A 78 -0.31 -13.33 -10.54
CA ILE A 78 -0.23 -14.02 -9.26
C ILE A 78 0.12 -15.50 -9.50
N ARG A 79 1.18 -15.97 -8.84
CA ARG A 79 1.58 -17.37 -8.85
C ARG A 79 0.93 -18.11 -7.69
N VAL A 80 0.58 -19.36 -7.91
CA VAL A 80 0.05 -20.26 -6.88
C VAL A 80 1.14 -21.28 -6.55
N ASP A 81 1.47 -21.42 -5.26
CA ASP A 81 2.52 -22.31 -4.76
C ASP A 81 1.90 -23.52 -4.07
N ASP A 82 2.26 -24.73 -4.52
CA ASP A 82 1.76 -25.99 -3.95
C ASP A 82 2.49 -26.41 -2.66
N SER A 83 3.62 -25.77 -2.36
CA SER A 83 4.54 -26.19 -1.29
C SER A 83 4.53 -25.26 -0.08
N VAL A 84 4.05 -24.04 -0.24
CA VAL A 84 4.08 -23.01 0.81
C VAL A 84 2.70 -22.41 1.01
N PHE A 85 2.27 -22.28 2.26
CA PHE A 85 0.96 -21.77 2.62
C PHE A 85 0.86 -20.24 2.43
N THR A 86 -0.34 -19.76 2.17
CA THR A 86 -0.65 -18.33 2.14
C THR A 86 -0.30 -17.69 3.48
N THR A 87 0.34 -16.53 3.47
CA THR A 87 0.71 -15.79 4.68
C THR A 87 -0.52 -15.41 5.49
N LEU A 88 -0.42 -15.59 6.81
CA LEU A 88 -1.44 -15.18 7.78
C LEU A 88 -0.86 -14.16 8.75
N ALA A 89 -1.61 -13.10 8.99
CA ALA A 89 -1.37 -12.13 10.05
C ALA A 89 -2.48 -12.25 11.09
N PHE A 90 -2.12 -12.19 12.36
CA PHE A 90 -3.07 -12.22 13.49
C PHE A 90 -3.01 -10.87 14.18
N VAL A 91 -4.15 -10.18 14.20
CA VAL A 91 -4.31 -8.90 14.88
C VAL A 91 -5.04 -9.16 16.18
N THR A 92 -4.30 -9.02 17.28
CA THR A 92 -4.81 -9.15 18.64
C THR A 92 -4.68 -7.81 19.37
N PHE A 93 -5.23 -7.73 20.57
CA PHE A 93 -5.03 -6.59 21.46
C PHE A 93 -4.20 -7.06 22.66
N ASP A 94 -3.22 -6.27 23.05
CA ASP A 94 -2.44 -6.52 24.26
C ASP A 94 -3.20 -6.07 25.53
N GLU A 95 -2.55 -6.18 26.69
CA GLU A 95 -3.14 -5.82 27.98
C GLU A 95 -3.44 -4.32 28.12
N SER A 96 -2.77 -3.46 27.33
CA SER A 96 -3.02 -2.02 27.27
C SER A 96 -4.13 -1.64 26.29
N GLY A 97 -4.60 -2.61 25.47
CA GLY A 97 -5.59 -2.39 24.43
C GLY A 97 -4.97 -1.97 23.08
N ASP A 98 -3.65 -1.98 22.98
CA ASP A 98 -2.94 -1.69 21.75
C ASP A 98 -2.93 -2.91 20.82
N ARG A 99 -2.85 -2.64 19.51
CA ARG A 99 -2.80 -3.70 18.50
C ARG A 99 -1.45 -4.41 18.51
N ALA A 100 -1.47 -5.73 18.69
CA ALA A 100 -0.32 -6.61 18.53
C ALA A 100 -0.47 -7.45 17.25
N PHE A 101 0.62 -7.56 16.50
CA PHE A 101 0.66 -8.33 15.25
C PHE A 101 1.58 -9.53 15.41
N SER A 102 1.09 -10.70 14.99
CA SER A 102 1.92 -11.89 14.81
C SER A 102 1.68 -12.49 13.42
N PHE A 103 2.74 -13.07 12.84
CA PHE A 103 2.71 -13.51 11.46
C PHE A 103 3.10 -14.98 11.32
N ALA A 104 2.31 -15.75 10.59
CA ALA A 104 2.69 -17.05 10.06
C ALA A 104 3.22 -16.85 8.62
N ARG A 105 4.54 -16.49 8.51
CA ARG A 105 5.20 -16.06 7.26
C ARG A 105 6.66 -16.57 7.16
N LYS A 106 6.97 -17.75 7.73
CA LYS A 106 8.35 -18.29 7.73
C LYS A 106 8.40 -19.75 7.23
N PRO A 107 8.31 -19.97 5.88
CA PRO A 107 7.99 -19.01 4.83
C PRO A 107 6.49 -18.83 4.66
N GLY A 108 6.07 -17.67 4.14
CA GLY A 108 4.76 -17.46 3.54
C GLY A 108 4.89 -17.46 2.02
N ALA A 109 3.84 -17.80 1.29
CA ALA A 109 3.92 -17.91 -0.17
C ALA A 109 4.38 -16.62 -0.84
N ASP A 110 3.96 -15.46 -0.32
CA ASP A 110 4.38 -14.14 -0.83
C ASP A 110 5.90 -13.91 -0.77
N THR A 111 6.59 -14.51 0.22
CA THR A 111 8.07 -14.41 0.32
C THR A 111 8.80 -15.28 -0.70
N GLN A 112 8.12 -16.19 -1.37
CA GLN A 112 8.70 -17.19 -2.28
C GLN A 112 8.58 -16.82 -3.77
N LEU A 113 8.14 -15.60 -4.09
CA LEU A 113 8.12 -15.13 -5.48
C LEU A 113 9.54 -14.96 -6.01
N ARG A 114 9.84 -15.58 -7.15
CA ARG A 114 11.12 -15.49 -7.85
C ARG A 114 11.02 -14.59 -9.08
N TRP A 115 12.14 -14.00 -9.48
CA TRP A 115 12.21 -13.14 -10.64
C TRP A 115 11.77 -13.80 -11.95
N ASP A 116 12.07 -15.07 -12.15
CA ASP A 116 11.66 -15.84 -13.34
C ASP A 116 10.16 -16.13 -13.38
N GLU A 117 9.47 -16.01 -12.26
CA GLU A 117 8.02 -16.15 -12.14
C GLU A 117 7.27 -14.83 -12.38
N VAL A 118 7.95 -13.68 -12.32
CA VAL A 118 7.34 -12.36 -12.53
C VAL A 118 6.89 -12.20 -13.98
N ASP A 119 5.61 -11.90 -14.19
CA ASP A 119 5.05 -11.61 -15.50
C ASP A 119 5.45 -10.19 -15.95
N LYS A 120 6.55 -10.11 -16.70
CA LYS A 120 7.10 -8.83 -17.19
C LYS A 120 6.16 -8.12 -18.15
N SER A 121 5.29 -8.87 -18.86
CA SER A 121 4.34 -8.26 -19.79
C SER A 121 3.37 -7.31 -19.09
N LEU A 122 3.03 -7.58 -17.80
CA LEU A 122 2.21 -6.66 -16.99
C LEU A 122 2.96 -5.36 -16.68
N ILE A 123 4.28 -5.42 -16.48
CA ILE A 123 5.11 -4.22 -16.31
C ILE A 123 5.17 -3.44 -17.63
N ASP A 124 5.37 -4.14 -18.74
CA ASP A 124 5.43 -3.51 -20.08
C ASP A 124 4.12 -2.79 -20.43
N GLU A 125 2.97 -3.37 -20.06
CA GLU A 125 1.63 -2.81 -20.31
C GLU A 125 1.26 -1.64 -19.39
N ALA A 126 1.92 -1.49 -18.23
CA ALA A 126 1.58 -0.51 -17.21
C ALA A 126 2.23 0.87 -17.46
N LYS A 127 1.60 1.93 -16.89
CA LYS A 127 2.18 3.27 -16.80
C LYS A 127 3.00 3.43 -15.51
N VAL A 128 2.51 2.85 -14.41
CA VAL A 128 3.10 2.94 -13.08
C VAL A 128 3.43 1.55 -12.55
N PHE A 129 4.59 1.42 -11.94
CA PHE A 129 4.98 0.25 -11.13
C PHE A 129 4.99 0.66 -9.65
N HIS A 130 4.20 -0.03 -8.84
CA HIS A 130 4.09 0.22 -7.40
C HIS A 130 4.66 -0.95 -6.59
N PHE A 131 5.32 -0.65 -5.46
CA PHE A 131 5.80 -1.65 -4.52
C PHE A 131 5.89 -1.09 -3.09
N GLY A 132 5.93 -2.00 -2.12
CA GLY A 132 6.19 -1.71 -0.72
C GLY A 132 7.41 -2.47 -0.19
N THR A 133 7.80 -2.22 1.07
CA THR A 133 8.99 -2.84 1.63
C THR A 133 8.77 -4.24 2.22
N LEU A 134 7.52 -4.68 2.36
CA LEU A 134 7.25 -6.05 2.83
C LEU A 134 7.77 -7.12 1.88
N SER A 135 7.86 -6.83 0.59
CA SER A 135 8.50 -7.69 -0.41
C SER A 135 10.05 -7.61 -0.39
N LEU A 136 10.61 -6.83 0.53
CA LEU A 136 12.07 -6.70 0.74
C LEU A 136 12.55 -7.37 2.04
N THR A 137 11.66 -8.01 2.81
CA THR A 137 12.01 -8.65 4.09
C THR A 137 12.84 -9.92 3.92
N ASP A 138 12.53 -10.73 2.92
CA ASP A 138 13.04 -12.08 2.77
C ASP A 138 13.52 -12.39 1.33
N GLU A 139 14.37 -13.39 1.16
CA GLU A 139 14.66 -13.97 -0.15
C GLU A 139 13.72 -15.16 -0.42
N PRO A 140 13.39 -15.44 -1.67
CA PRO A 140 13.85 -14.80 -2.92
C PRO A 140 13.06 -13.55 -3.35
N VAL A 141 11.98 -13.16 -2.65
CA VAL A 141 11.10 -12.06 -3.08
C VAL A 141 11.82 -10.71 -3.11
N ARG A 142 12.80 -10.47 -2.20
CA ARG A 142 13.63 -9.26 -2.22
C ARG A 142 14.35 -9.11 -3.56
N THR A 143 15.07 -10.14 -3.98
CA THR A 143 15.75 -10.14 -5.29
C THR A 143 14.74 -9.97 -6.45
N ALA A 144 13.58 -10.60 -6.39
CA ALA A 144 12.55 -10.46 -7.40
C ALA A 144 12.02 -9.01 -7.49
N THR A 145 11.73 -8.40 -6.35
CA THR A 145 11.26 -7.00 -6.25
C THR A 145 12.32 -6.02 -6.78
N GLN A 146 13.58 -6.16 -6.35
CA GLN A 146 14.66 -5.29 -6.82
C GLN A 146 14.87 -5.37 -8.33
N LYS A 147 14.80 -6.57 -8.90
CA LYS A 147 14.88 -6.78 -10.35
C LYS A 147 13.65 -6.24 -11.09
N ALA A 148 12.45 -6.36 -10.51
CA ALA A 148 11.23 -5.82 -11.09
C ALA A 148 11.24 -4.29 -11.12
N VAL A 149 11.70 -3.63 -10.05
CA VAL A 149 11.91 -2.18 -9.99
C VAL A 149 12.92 -1.74 -11.05
N ALA A 150 14.07 -2.39 -11.12
CA ALA A 150 15.08 -2.08 -12.13
C ALA A 150 14.55 -2.24 -13.56
N TYR A 151 13.79 -3.32 -13.81
CA TYR A 151 13.16 -3.55 -15.12
C TYR A 151 12.11 -2.48 -15.43
N ALA A 152 11.24 -2.13 -14.49
CA ALA A 152 10.24 -1.07 -14.68
C ALA A 152 10.89 0.28 -15.00
N LYS A 153 11.98 0.65 -14.31
CA LYS A 153 12.78 1.86 -14.62
C LYS A 153 13.36 1.82 -16.04
N MET A 154 13.90 0.67 -16.46
CA MET A 154 14.42 0.51 -17.83
C MET A 154 13.31 0.66 -18.89
N GLN A 155 12.08 0.29 -18.58
CA GLN A 155 10.90 0.48 -19.44
C GLN A 155 10.28 1.88 -19.33
N GLY A 156 10.90 2.80 -18.58
CA GLY A 156 10.44 4.18 -18.44
C GLY A 156 9.12 4.31 -17.64
N LYS A 157 8.83 3.36 -16.74
CA LYS A 157 7.63 3.42 -15.91
C LYS A 157 7.83 4.39 -14.75
N LEU A 158 6.75 5.08 -14.34
CA LEU A 158 6.74 5.85 -13.10
C LEU A 158 6.81 4.87 -11.92
N ILE A 159 7.74 5.08 -11.01
CA ILE A 159 7.92 4.21 -9.84
C ILE A 159 7.24 4.82 -8.62
N SER A 160 6.29 4.10 -8.06
CA SER A 160 5.57 4.48 -6.83
C SER A 160 5.95 3.55 -5.68
N CYS A 161 6.19 4.10 -4.50
CA CYS A 161 6.54 3.34 -3.31
C CYS A 161 5.73 3.79 -2.10
N ASP A 162 5.29 2.80 -1.31
CA ASP A 162 4.86 2.97 0.09
C ASP A 162 5.73 2.07 0.96
N PRO A 163 6.64 2.60 1.80
CA PRO A 163 7.46 1.78 2.68
C PRO A 163 6.64 0.82 3.54
N ASN A 164 5.54 1.30 4.09
CA ASN A 164 4.57 0.52 4.86
C ASN A 164 5.23 -0.35 5.93
N LEU A 165 6.01 0.27 6.80
CA LEU A 165 6.85 -0.38 7.81
C LEU A 165 6.04 -1.30 8.74
N ARG A 166 6.52 -2.53 8.89
CA ARG A 166 6.04 -3.52 9.86
C ARG A 166 7.24 -4.12 10.60
N LEU A 167 7.68 -3.46 11.67
CA LEU A 167 8.88 -3.85 12.44
C LEU A 167 8.92 -5.35 12.81
N PRO A 168 7.80 -6.01 13.21
CA PRO A 168 7.83 -7.43 13.55
C PRO A 168 8.24 -8.37 12.40
N LEU A 169 8.28 -7.90 11.16
CA LEU A 169 8.70 -8.68 10.00
C LEU A 169 10.19 -8.53 9.67
N TRP A 170 10.89 -7.62 10.35
CA TRP A 170 12.30 -7.36 10.13
C TRP A 170 13.17 -8.02 11.22
N PRO A 171 14.40 -8.42 10.90
CA PRO A 171 15.34 -8.93 11.91
C PRO A 171 15.65 -7.91 13.00
N ASP A 172 15.78 -6.63 12.60
CA ASP A 172 16.05 -5.48 13.44
C ASP A 172 15.66 -4.18 12.72
N GLU A 173 15.76 -3.05 13.41
CA GLU A 173 15.47 -1.73 12.87
C GLU A 173 16.44 -1.29 11.77
N ASP A 174 17.70 -1.66 11.86
CA ASP A 174 18.73 -1.26 10.88
C ASP A 174 18.43 -1.91 9.53
N ALA A 175 18.07 -3.20 9.52
CA ALA A 175 17.64 -3.90 8.31
C ALA A 175 16.38 -3.26 7.68
N ALA A 176 15.41 -2.85 8.52
CA ALA A 176 14.23 -2.13 8.05
C ALA A 176 14.61 -0.79 7.42
N LYS A 177 15.42 0.02 8.10
CA LYS A 177 15.90 1.33 7.62
C LYS A 177 16.66 1.20 6.31
N GLU A 178 17.56 0.23 6.19
CA GLU A 178 18.34 0.00 4.96
C GLU A 178 17.42 -0.23 3.75
N GLN A 179 16.43 -1.12 3.88
CA GLN A 179 15.54 -1.44 2.77
C GLN A 179 14.52 -0.31 2.49
N MET A 180 14.07 0.40 3.52
CA MET A 180 13.25 1.59 3.33
C MET A 180 14.03 2.67 2.56
N LEU A 181 15.26 3.01 2.97
CA LEU A 181 16.10 3.99 2.29
C LEU A 181 16.41 3.56 0.85
N TRP A 182 16.70 2.26 0.63
CA TRP A 182 16.85 1.73 -0.72
C TRP A 182 15.59 1.98 -1.57
N SER A 183 14.40 1.69 -1.03
CA SER A 183 13.14 1.86 -1.76
C SER A 183 12.86 3.31 -2.13
N LEU A 184 13.15 4.26 -1.22
CA LEU A 184 12.99 5.69 -1.47
C LEU A 184 13.89 6.19 -2.61
N HIS A 185 15.12 5.68 -2.71
CA HIS A 185 16.02 6.01 -3.83
C HIS A 185 15.56 5.46 -5.19
N GLN A 186 14.62 4.51 -5.19
CA GLN A 186 14.08 3.96 -6.43
C GLN A 186 12.85 4.71 -6.94
N ALA A 187 12.13 5.42 -6.07
CA ALA A 187 10.79 5.90 -6.34
C ALA A 187 10.75 7.35 -6.89
N ASP A 188 9.82 7.59 -7.81
CA ASP A 188 9.45 8.92 -8.30
C ASP A 188 8.33 9.53 -7.45
N VAL A 189 7.40 8.68 -6.96
CA VAL A 189 6.27 9.05 -6.11
C VAL A 189 6.34 8.22 -4.83
N VAL A 190 6.38 8.88 -3.68
CA VAL A 190 6.43 8.23 -2.37
C VAL A 190 5.23 8.65 -1.54
N LYS A 191 4.50 7.66 -1.01
CA LYS A 191 3.61 7.85 0.13
C LYS A 191 4.32 7.28 1.36
N ILE A 192 4.37 8.06 2.44
CA ILE A 192 5.00 7.70 3.72
C ILE A 192 4.16 8.27 4.86
N SER A 193 4.13 7.62 6.02
CA SER A 193 3.50 8.18 7.21
C SER A 193 4.45 9.07 8.02
N ASP A 194 3.89 9.95 8.85
CA ASP A 194 4.64 10.74 9.83
C ASP A 194 5.47 9.88 10.79
N ASN A 195 4.92 8.75 11.26
CA ASN A 195 5.63 7.79 12.10
C ASN A 195 6.85 7.17 11.37
N GLU A 196 6.74 6.90 10.07
CA GLU A 196 7.86 6.39 9.27
C GLU A 196 8.91 7.47 9.01
N VAL A 197 8.50 8.72 8.84
CA VAL A 197 9.40 9.89 8.78
C VAL A 197 10.18 10.03 10.09
N GLU A 198 9.49 9.95 11.23
CA GLU A 198 10.12 9.97 12.55
C GLU A 198 11.08 8.79 12.73
N PHE A 199 10.67 7.58 12.37
CA PHE A 199 11.49 6.38 12.44
C PHE A 199 12.78 6.48 11.63
N LEU A 200 12.70 7.01 10.39
CA LEU A 200 13.87 7.13 9.52
C LEU A 200 14.81 8.24 9.94
N TRP A 201 14.27 9.41 10.31
CA TRP A 201 15.08 10.64 10.41
C TRP A 201 14.86 11.43 11.69
N ASN A 202 13.91 11.07 12.55
CA ASN A 202 13.57 11.80 13.78
C ASN A 202 13.35 13.30 13.50
N CYS A 203 12.52 13.61 12.49
CA CYS A 203 12.24 14.96 12.02
C CYS A 203 10.74 15.17 11.75
N THR A 204 10.35 16.42 11.50
CA THR A 204 8.96 16.76 11.18
C THR A 204 8.53 16.21 9.80
N PRO A 205 7.22 16.06 9.55
CA PRO A 205 6.69 15.66 8.24
C PRO A 205 7.16 16.57 7.09
N GLU A 206 7.25 17.87 7.34
CA GLU A 206 7.73 18.86 6.38
C GLU A 206 9.20 18.64 6.01
N GLU A 207 10.06 18.45 7.01
CA GLU A 207 11.47 18.14 6.81
C GLU A 207 11.66 16.78 6.13
N GLY A 208 10.84 15.77 6.47
CA GLY A 208 10.82 14.47 5.81
C GLY A 208 10.45 14.57 4.33
N ALA A 209 9.42 15.36 4.00
CA ALA A 209 9.05 15.63 2.62
C ALA A 209 10.19 16.34 1.85
N ASP A 210 10.88 17.30 2.49
CA ASP A 210 12.02 17.98 1.88
C ASP A 210 13.20 17.03 1.62
N LYS A 211 13.50 16.12 2.56
CA LYS A 211 14.52 15.09 2.35
C LYS A 211 14.18 14.19 1.16
N LEU A 212 12.94 13.72 1.05
CA LEU A 212 12.50 12.91 -0.09
C LEU A 212 12.79 13.61 -1.43
N LEU A 213 12.47 14.90 -1.52
CA LEU A 213 12.64 15.66 -2.76
C LEU A 213 14.12 15.99 -3.05
N THR A 214 14.93 16.27 -2.02
CA THR A 214 16.30 16.82 -2.19
C THR A 214 17.37 15.74 -2.13
N GLU A 215 17.24 14.75 -1.23
CA GLU A 215 18.26 13.73 -1.00
C GLU A 215 17.95 12.44 -1.79
N PHE A 216 16.66 12.10 -1.98
CA PHE A 216 16.25 10.86 -2.67
C PHE A 216 15.81 11.06 -4.11
N GLY A 217 15.61 12.32 -4.54
CA GLY A 217 15.23 12.64 -5.92
C GLY A 217 13.76 12.33 -6.23
N VAL A 218 12.93 12.11 -5.21
CA VAL A 218 11.48 11.91 -5.36
C VAL A 218 10.86 13.15 -6.01
N SER A 219 9.91 12.95 -6.89
CA SER A 219 9.20 14.02 -7.61
C SER A 219 7.93 14.48 -6.89
N LEU A 220 7.22 13.54 -6.23
CA LEU A 220 6.05 13.81 -5.39
C LEU A 220 6.17 13.05 -4.07
N ALA A 221 6.28 13.79 -2.97
CA ALA A 221 6.20 13.28 -1.62
C ALA A 221 4.78 13.45 -1.07
N MET A 222 4.20 12.39 -0.53
CA MET A 222 2.90 12.37 0.13
C MET A 222 3.09 11.85 1.56
N VAL A 223 3.05 12.74 2.55
CA VAL A 223 3.16 12.37 3.96
C VAL A 223 1.77 12.32 4.58
N THR A 224 1.35 11.16 5.06
CA THR A 224 0.08 10.99 5.78
C THR A 224 0.26 11.29 7.26
N LEU A 225 -0.70 11.98 7.87
CA LEU A 225 -0.66 12.52 9.24
C LEU A 225 -1.79 11.95 10.10
N GLY A 226 -2.23 10.72 9.79
CA GLY A 226 -3.37 10.11 10.45
C GLY A 226 -4.63 10.97 10.38
N PRO A 227 -5.30 11.27 11.52
CA PRO A 227 -6.51 12.08 11.53
C PRO A 227 -6.28 13.55 11.15
N ASP A 228 -5.03 14.03 11.16
CA ASP A 228 -4.67 15.39 10.82
C ASP A 228 -4.53 15.63 9.30
N GLY A 229 -4.73 14.58 8.51
CA GLY A 229 -4.77 14.67 7.05
C GLY A 229 -3.49 14.27 6.36
N CYS A 230 -2.99 15.09 5.44
CA CYS A 230 -1.78 14.80 4.69
C CYS A 230 -1.06 16.07 4.21
N LEU A 231 0.22 15.90 3.91
CA LEU A 231 1.05 16.88 3.22
C LEU A 231 1.48 16.30 1.86
N LEU A 232 1.19 16.98 0.77
CA LEU A 232 1.71 16.70 -0.56
C LEU A 232 2.72 17.77 -0.94
N LYS A 233 3.89 17.35 -1.47
CA LYS A 233 4.95 18.28 -1.84
C LYS A 233 5.69 17.83 -3.10
N THR A 234 5.91 18.79 -4.01
CA THR A 234 6.86 18.70 -5.13
C THR A 234 7.96 19.74 -4.93
N LYS A 235 8.90 19.85 -5.86
CA LYS A 235 9.94 20.90 -5.80
C LYS A 235 9.38 22.31 -5.92
N THR A 236 8.18 22.47 -6.50
CA THR A 236 7.62 23.78 -6.87
C THR A 236 6.29 24.09 -6.20
N ALA A 237 5.62 23.09 -5.62
CA ALA A 237 4.30 23.25 -5.00
C ALA A 237 4.18 22.43 -3.72
N SER A 238 3.33 22.89 -2.80
CA SER A 238 3.02 22.18 -1.56
C SER A 238 1.57 22.43 -1.18
N PHE A 239 0.90 21.39 -0.67
CA PHE A 239 -0.47 21.50 -0.18
C PHE A 239 -0.68 20.60 1.03
N ARG A 240 -1.35 21.10 2.07
CA ARG A 240 -1.79 20.32 3.22
C ARG A 240 -3.32 20.17 3.21
N ALA A 241 -3.79 18.93 3.17
CA ALA A 241 -5.21 18.60 3.27
C ALA A 241 -5.55 18.17 4.70
N ALA A 242 -6.66 18.65 5.23
CA ALA A 242 -7.26 18.12 6.45
C ALA A 242 -8.17 16.93 6.12
N CYS A 243 -8.33 16.02 7.08
CA CYS A 243 -9.32 14.96 7.00
C CYS A 243 -10.72 15.46 7.41
N PRO A 244 -11.80 14.97 6.78
CA PRO A 244 -13.14 15.14 7.34
C PRO A 244 -13.25 14.42 8.69
N LYS A 245 -14.09 14.95 9.58
CA LYS A 245 -14.38 14.31 10.87
C LYS A 245 -15.26 13.09 10.65
N VAL A 246 -14.79 11.94 11.03
CA VAL A 246 -15.47 10.64 10.95
C VAL A 246 -15.45 9.93 12.31
N HIS A 247 -16.20 8.85 12.44
CA HIS A 247 -16.16 7.96 13.61
C HIS A 247 -15.45 6.67 13.22
N PRO A 248 -14.12 6.57 13.47
CA PRO A 248 -13.36 5.40 13.01
C PRO A 248 -13.77 4.14 13.76
N VAL A 249 -14.01 3.08 13.00
CA VAL A 249 -14.27 1.72 13.47
C VAL A 249 -13.02 0.85 13.28
N ASP A 250 -12.37 0.98 12.12
CA ASP A 250 -11.18 0.22 11.75
C ASP A 250 -10.29 1.04 10.81
N THR A 251 -9.03 1.21 11.18
CA THR A 251 -8.06 1.98 10.38
C THR A 251 -7.23 1.11 9.43
N THR A 252 -7.56 -0.20 9.33
CA THR A 252 -6.86 -1.13 8.45
C THR A 252 -7.00 -0.70 6.99
N GLY A 253 -5.87 -0.58 6.29
CA GLY A 253 -5.85 -0.22 4.87
C GLY A 253 -6.06 1.26 4.54
N ALA A 254 -6.32 2.13 5.54
CA ALA A 254 -6.56 3.56 5.28
C ALA A 254 -5.39 4.24 4.55
N GLY A 255 -4.13 3.90 4.91
CA GLY A 255 -2.94 4.39 4.23
C GLY A 255 -2.85 3.91 2.78
N ASP A 256 -3.20 2.65 2.53
CA ASP A 256 -3.20 2.04 1.21
C ASP A 256 -4.28 2.67 0.32
N ILE A 257 -5.48 2.88 0.89
CA ILE A 257 -6.61 3.55 0.22
C ILE A 257 -6.27 5.00 -0.10
N PHE A 258 -5.58 5.71 0.83
CA PHE A 258 -5.05 7.04 0.54
C PHE A 258 -4.13 7.02 -0.67
N GLY A 259 -3.12 6.12 -0.67
CA GLY A 259 -2.15 6.01 -1.77
C GLY A 259 -2.81 5.69 -3.11
N GLY A 260 -3.73 4.71 -3.14
CA GLY A 260 -4.48 4.33 -4.33
C GLY A 260 -5.39 5.45 -4.85
N SER A 261 -6.08 6.16 -3.95
CA SER A 261 -6.92 7.30 -4.27
C SER A 261 -6.11 8.48 -4.84
N ALA A 262 -4.97 8.78 -4.20
CA ALA A 262 -4.06 9.83 -4.67
C ALA A 262 -3.49 9.51 -6.06
N MET A 263 -3.06 8.27 -6.29
CA MET A 263 -2.55 7.83 -7.58
C MET A 263 -3.65 7.84 -8.65
N ALA A 264 -4.90 7.49 -8.31
CA ALA A 264 -6.01 7.57 -9.26
C ALA A 264 -6.25 9.00 -9.75
N ARG A 265 -6.18 9.99 -8.85
CA ARG A 265 -6.30 11.41 -9.18
C ARG A 265 -5.08 11.96 -9.91
N LEU A 266 -3.88 11.53 -9.53
CA LEU A 266 -2.65 11.90 -10.25
C LEU A 266 -2.73 11.46 -11.73
N LEU A 267 -3.15 10.22 -11.98
CA LEU A 267 -3.29 9.69 -13.35
C LEU A 267 -4.43 10.34 -14.15
N GLU A 268 -5.42 10.95 -13.47
CA GLU A 268 -6.51 11.66 -14.12
C GLU A 268 -6.04 12.99 -14.73
N LEU A 269 -5.07 13.63 -14.12
CA LEU A 269 -4.55 14.92 -14.59
C LEU A 269 -3.80 14.80 -15.92
N ASP A 270 -3.31 13.61 -16.27
CA ASP A 270 -2.51 13.35 -17.48
C ASP A 270 -1.35 14.35 -17.64
N LYS A 271 -0.72 14.73 -16.50
CA LYS A 271 0.41 15.65 -16.40
C LYS A 271 1.67 14.93 -15.91
N SER A 272 2.82 15.46 -16.30
CA SER A 272 4.07 15.07 -15.62
C SER A 272 4.04 15.51 -14.17
N VAL A 273 4.61 14.69 -13.26
CA VAL A 273 4.69 15.03 -11.82
C VAL A 273 5.44 16.35 -11.60
N SER A 274 6.39 16.70 -12.44
CA SER A 274 7.13 17.97 -12.36
C SER A 274 6.32 19.22 -12.72
N GLU A 275 5.14 19.04 -13.35
CA GLU A 275 4.25 20.13 -13.78
C GLU A 275 3.05 20.33 -12.84
N LEU A 276 2.99 19.58 -11.74
CA LEU A 276 1.91 19.70 -10.77
C LEU A 276 1.95 21.05 -10.07
N THR A 277 0.80 21.72 -10.06
CA THR A 277 0.56 22.97 -9.37
C THR A 277 -0.01 22.70 -7.96
N GLU A 278 -0.12 23.76 -7.14
CA GLU A 278 -0.79 23.67 -5.84
C GLU A 278 -2.26 23.23 -5.98
N ASP A 279 -2.98 23.70 -6.99
CA ASP A 279 -4.36 23.28 -7.26
C ASP A 279 -4.44 21.79 -7.64
N ASP A 280 -3.47 21.27 -8.40
CA ASP A 280 -3.38 19.84 -8.69
C ASP A 280 -3.12 19.04 -7.40
N LEU A 281 -2.21 19.49 -6.53
CA LEU A 281 -1.95 18.84 -5.24
C LEU A 281 -3.19 18.89 -4.32
N LYS A 282 -3.92 19.99 -4.35
CA LYS A 282 -5.21 20.13 -3.64
C LYS A 282 -6.23 19.11 -4.15
N PHE A 283 -6.38 18.99 -5.46
CA PHE A 283 -7.29 18.02 -6.09
C PHE A 283 -6.94 16.58 -5.66
N ILE A 284 -5.64 16.21 -5.71
CA ILE A 284 -5.17 14.89 -5.32
C ILE A 284 -5.34 14.66 -3.81
N GLY A 285 -4.79 15.55 -2.98
CA GLY A 285 -4.69 15.36 -1.53
C GLY A 285 -6.03 15.42 -0.82
N SER A 286 -6.91 16.35 -1.20
CA SER A 286 -8.23 16.45 -0.58
C SER A 286 -9.10 15.21 -0.86
N PHE A 287 -9.06 14.70 -2.09
CA PHE A 287 -9.78 13.48 -2.44
C PHE A 287 -9.23 12.27 -1.67
N ALA A 288 -7.91 12.08 -1.68
CA ALA A 288 -7.28 10.95 -1.03
C ALA A 288 -7.47 10.93 0.49
N ALA A 289 -7.34 12.09 1.15
CA ALA A 289 -7.58 12.23 2.58
C ALA A 289 -9.04 11.94 2.95
N THR A 290 -10.00 12.39 2.13
CA THR A 290 -11.43 12.12 2.33
C THR A 290 -11.73 10.64 2.14
N ALA A 291 -11.26 10.02 1.06
CA ALA A 291 -11.46 8.59 0.81
C ALA A 291 -10.90 7.71 1.94
N ALA A 292 -9.66 8.00 2.38
CA ALA A 292 -9.03 7.31 3.48
C ALA A 292 -9.79 7.48 4.82
N SER A 293 -10.28 8.70 5.11
CA SER A 293 -11.07 8.94 6.32
C SER A 293 -12.38 8.15 6.31
N LEU A 294 -13.16 8.23 5.23
CA LEU A 294 -14.43 7.51 5.11
C LEU A 294 -14.23 5.98 5.20
N SER A 295 -13.13 5.44 4.69
CA SER A 295 -12.85 4.02 4.78
C SER A 295 -12.74 3.54 6.22
N THR A 296 -12.27 4.39 7.14
CA THR A 296 -12.12 4.01 8.55
C THR A 296 -13.44 3.78 9.29
N GLU A 297 -14.59 4.19 8.73
CA GLU A 297 -15.91 3.92 9.31
C GLU A 297 -16.38 2.47 9.07
N HIS A 298 -15.65 1.70 8.29
CA HIS A 298 -15.95 0.30 7.95
C HIS A 298 -14.77 -0.62 8.26
N SER A 299 -15.04 -1.91 8.49
CA SER A 299 -13.99 -2.88 8.78
C SER A 299 -13.36 -3.43 7.51
N GLY A 300 -12.02 -3.64 7.56
CA GLY A 300 -11.20 -4.25 6.50
C GLY A 300 -10.67 -3.23 5.50
N GLY A 301 -9.72 -3.65 4.65
CA GLY A 301 -9.13 -2.81 3.60
C GLY A 301 -10.04 -2.67 2.38
N ILE A 302 -10.00 -3.64 1.46
CA ILE A 302 -10.79 -3.60 0.20
C ILE A 302 -12.29 -3.33 0.42
N PRO A 303 -12.98 -3.99 1.38
CA PRO A 303 -14.42 -3.77 1.58
C PRO A 303 -14.79 -2.37 2.10
N SER A 304 -13.84 -1.63 2.67
CA SER A 304 -14.09 -0.31 3.25
C SER A 304 -13.92 0.85 2.25
N ILE A 305 -13.46 0.58 1.03
CA ILE A 305 -13.23 1.62 0.02
C ILE A 305 -14.56 2.32 -0.29
N PRO A 306 -14.66 3.64 -0.07
CA PRO A 306 -15.90 4.37 -0.30
C PRO A 306 -16.16 4.56 -1.80
N GLU A 307 -17.43 4.59 -2.17
CA GLU A 307 -17.85 4.93 -3.53
C GLU A 307 -17.44 6.37 -3.88
N MET A 308 -17.14 6.63 -5.17
CA MET A 308 -16.74 7.94 -5.69
C MET A 308 -17.68 9.07 -5.25
N ASP A 309 -18.99 8.85 -5.39
CA ASP A 309 -20.00 9.85 -5.07
C ASP A 309 -20.03 10.20 -3.57
N ALA A 310 -19.75 9.22 -2.71
CA ALA A 310 -19.65 9.44 -1.27
C ALA A 310 -18.46 10.34 -0.93
N VAL A 311 -17.31 10.10 -1.58
CA VAL A 311 -16.11 10.94 -1.40
C VAL A 311 -16.35 12.35 -1.87
N LEU A 312 -16.89 12.53 -3.09
CA LEU A 312 -17.17 13.86 -3.65
C LEU A 312 -18.17 14.63 -2.81
N LYS A 313 -19.21 13.97 -2.28
CA LYS A 313 -20.19 14.59 -1.38
C LYS A 313 -19.56 15.02 -0.05
N ALA A 314 -18.64 14.26 0.50
CA ALA A 314 -17.95 14.59 1.76
C ALA A 314 -16.93 15.74 1.60
N MET A 315 -16.45 15.99 0.38
CA MET A 315 -15.57 17.11 0.06
C MET A 315 -16.32 18.46 -0.04
N GLY A 316 -17.65 18.47 -0.22
CA GLY A 316 -18.51 19.67 -0.32
C GLY A 316 -18.77 20.03 -1.75
#